data_09cc1dcbd5dc6e438c40c834099f62c0
#
_entry.id   09cc1dcbd5dc6e438c40c834099f62c0
#
_cell.length_a   1.000
_cell.length_b   1.000
_cell.length_c   1.000
_cell.angle_alpha   90.00
_cell.angle_beta   90.00
_cell.angle_gamma   90.00
#
_symmetry.space_group_name_H-M   'P 1'
#
loop_
_entity.id
_entity.type
_entity.pdbx_description
1 polymer ?
#
loop_
_entity_poly.entity_id
_entity_poly.type
_entity_poly.pdbx_seq_one_letter_code
_entity_poly.pdbx_strand_id
1 'polypeptide(L)'
;MPLVRAAGILPEPAFDDPKSRLLRFGTNHPHIDIIRVRSFDVATFVAFGAAHLGVAGNDVLMEFDYPEIYAPLDLGIGACRLSVAEPDDLAASDDPRRWSHVRIATKYPEVTKRHFAARGVQAECVKLNGAMELAPSLGLCTRIVDLVSSGATLKANGLKEVEVLAEVTSRLIVNRAALKTRPDEMAGWIEAFRKACGG
;
A
#
# COMPACT_ATOMS: atom_id res chain seq x y z
N MET A 1 8.42 -14.14 -4.11
CA MET A 1 6.97 -14.40 -4.23
C MET A 1 6.56 -15.78 -3.69
N PRO A 2 6.84 -16.11 -2.42
CA PRO A 2 6.51 -17.44 -1.85
C PRO A 2 5.01 -17.72 -1.90
N LEU A 3 4.18 -16.74 -1.56
CA LEU A 3 2.72 -16.88 -1.45
C LEU A 3 2.05 -17.28 -2.78
N VAL A 4 2.43 -16.66 -3.90
CA VAL A 4 1.87 -16.95 -5.23
C VAL A 4 2.21 -18.40 -5.63
N ARG A 5 3.43 -18.85 -5.33
CA ARG A 5 3.85 -20.24 -5.56
C ARG A 5 3.11 -21.22 -4.66
N ALA A 6 2.92 -20.87 -3.38
CA ALA A 6 2.13 -21.67 -2.44
C ALA A 6 0.65 -21.78 -2.85
N ALA A 7 0.11 -20.75 -3.52
CA ALA A 7 -1.23 -20.80 -4.12
C ALA A 7 -1.29 -21.61 -5.44
N GLY A 8 -0.18 -22.23 -5.88
CA GLY A 8 -0.14 -23.10 -7.06
C GLY A 8 0.17 -22.37 -8.38
N ILE A 9 0.50 -21.09 -8.36
CA ILE A 9 0.87 -20.32 -9.55
C ILE A 9 2.39 -20.25 -9.64
N LEU A 10 2.98 -20.97 -10.60
CA LEU A 10 4.43 -21.04 -10.83
C LEU A 10 4.78 -20.19 -12.04
N PRO A 11 5.44 -19.04 -11.85
CA PRO A 11 5.86 -18.20 -12.98
C PRO A 11 7.01 -18.85 -13.76
N GLU A 12 7.14 -18.46 -15.02
CA GLU A 12 8.28 -18.83 -15.87
C GLU A 12 9.61 -18.34 -15.27
N PRO A 13 10.77 -18.97 -15.61
CA PRO A 13 12.07 -18.64 -15.02
C PRO A 13 12.50 -17.18 -15.17
N ALA A 14 12.09 -16.51 -16.25
CA ALA A 14 12.39 -15.09 -16.48
C ALA A 14 11.83 -14.15 -15.39
N PHE A 15 10.84 -14.61 -14.62
CA PHE A 15 10.29 -13.87 -13.48
C PHE A 15 11.31 -13.69 -12.35
N ASP A 16 12.15 -14.67 -12.09
CA ASP A 16 13.16 -14.64 -11.02
C ASP A 16 14.50 -14.04 -11.49
N ASP A 17 14.68 -13.80 -12.79
CA ASP A 17 15.87 -13.16 -13.32
C ASP A 17 15.90 -11.66 -12.99
N PRO A 18 16.84 -11.19 -12.14
CA PRO A 18 16.94 -9.77 -11.78
C PRO A 18 17.33 -8.87 -12.97
N LYS A 19 17.83 -9.44 -14.07
CA LYS A 19 18.17 -8.73 -15.30
C LYS A 19 17.00 -8.63 -16.26
N SER A 20 15.94 -9.41 -16.06
CA SER A 20 14.75 -9.38 -16.90
C SER A 20 14.06 -8.02 -16.86
N ARG A 21 13.80 -7.47 -18.03
CA ARG A 21 13.02 -6.24 -18.23
C ARG A 21 11.56 -6.52 -18.54
N LEU A 22 11.16 -7.78 -18.59
CA LEU A 22 9.78 -8.17 -18.84
C LEU A 22 8.88 -7.72 -17.68
N LEU A 23 7.66 -7.33 -18.02
CA LEU A 23 6.62 -6.92 -17.09
C LEU A 23 5.43 -7.89 -17.07
N ARG A 24 5.38 -8.84 -18.01
CA ARG A 24 4.38 -9.89 -18.11
C ARG A 24 5.08 -11.23 -18.25
N PHE A 25 4.64 -12.21 -17.49
CA PHE A 25 5.25 -13.52 -17.35
C PHE A 25 4.19 -14.61 -17.44
N GLY A 26 4.43 -15.62 -18.27
CA GLY A 26 3.61 -16.82 -18.31
C GLY A 26 3.75 -17.63 -17.02
N THR A 27 2.80 -18.56 -16.82
CA THR A 27 2.80 -19.46 -15.65
C THR A 27 2.57 -20.92 -16.08
N ASN A 28 2.59 -21.82 -15.09
CA ASN A 28 2.18 -23.23 -15.27
C ASN A 28 0.70 -23.39 -15.68
N HIS A 29 -0.11 -22.32 -15.62
CA HIS A 29 -1.48 -22.29 -16.11
C HIS A 29 -1.55 -21.50 -17.43
N PRO A 30 -1.90 -22.12 -18.58
CA PRO A 30 -1.82 -21.48 -19.90
C PRO A 30 -2.66 -20.20 -20.07
N HIS A 31 -3.65 -20.00 -19.19
CA HIS A 31 -4.56 -18.84 -19.22
C HIS A 31 -4.27 -17.82 -18.13
N ILE A 32 -3.18 -17.99 -17.37
CA ILE A 32 -2.78 -17.08 -16.28
C ILE A 32 -1.41 -16.51 -16.55
N ASP A 33 -1.35 -15.21 -16.57
CA ASP A 33 -0.10 -14.45 -16.59
C ASP A 33 0.06 -13.65 -15.30
N ILE A 34 1.31 -13.44 -14.91
CA ILE A 34 1.66 -12.50 -13.85
C ILE A 34 2.17 -11.22 -14.49
N ILE A 35 1.64 -10.07 -14.05
CA ILE A 35 2.16 -8.75 -14.40
C ILE A 35 2.89 -8.14 -13.21
N ARG A 36 4.03 -7.51 -13.51
CA ARG A 36 4.86 -6.81 -12.52
C ARG A 36 4.71 -5.31 -12.70
N VAL A 37 4.08 -4.68 -11.74
CA VAL A 37 3.84 -3.23 -11.71
C VAL A 37 4.28 -2.65 -10.38
N ARG A 38 4.33 -1.32 -10.26
CA ARG A 38 4.59 -0.67 -8.96
C ARG A 38 3.41 -0.88 -8.02
N SER A 39 3.68 -0.96 -6.71
CA SER A 39 2.66 -1.24 -5.69
C SER A 39 1.44 -0.32 -5.79
N PHE A 40 1.65 0.97 -6.04
CA PHE A 40 0.58 1.95 -6.21
C PHE A 40 -0.29 1.72 -7.45
N ASP A 41 0.26 1.11 -8.49
CA ASP A 41 -0.46 0.88 -9.74
C ASP A 41 -1.30 -0.39 -9.70
N VAL A 42 -1.00 -1.34 -8.78
CA VAL A 42 -1.73 -2.62 -8.68
C VAL A 42 -3.24 -2.40 -8.54
N ALA A 43 -3.66 -1.52 -7.63
CA ALA A 43 -5.07 -1.23 -7.41
C ALA A 43 -5.74 -0.69 -8.68
N THR A 44 -5.07 0.21 -9.40
CA THR A 44 -5.55 0.76 -10.67
C THR A 44 -5.70 -0.33 -11.75
N PHE A 45 -4.69 -1.20 -11.92
CA PHE A 45 -4.77 -2.30 -12.89
C PHE A 45 -5.94 -3.25 -12.61
N VAL A 46 -6.22 -3.51 -11.33
CA VAL A 46 -7.35 -4.35 -10.92
C VAL A 46 -8.67 -3.61 -11.07
N ALA A 47 -8.78 -2.36 -10.64
CA ALA A 47 -10.00 -1.57 -10.72
C ALA A 47 -10.50 -1.45 -12.16
N PHE A 48 -9.60 -1.16 -13.10
CA PHE A 48 -9.93 -1.00 -14.52
C PHE A 48 -9.98 -2.32 -15.31
N GLY A 49 -9.85 -3.47 -14.64
CA GLY A 49 -10.01 -4.80 -15.26
C GLY A 49 -8.84 -5.25 -16.14
N ALA A 50 -7.71 -4.53 -16.13
CA ALA A 50 -6.48 -4.95 -16.80
C ALA A 50 -5.83 -6.17 -16.10
N ALA A 51 -6.10 -6.34 -14.80
CA ALA A 51 -5.85 -7.54 -14.03
C ALA A 51 -7.11 -7.98 -13.29
N HIS A 52 -7.34 -9.29 -13.17
CA HIS A 52 -8.50 -9.84 -12.46
C HIS A 52 -8.27 -9.91 -10.95
N LEU A 53 -7.04 -10.18 -10.55
CA LEU A 53 -6.57 -10.32 -9.18
C LEU A 53 -5.30 -9.50 -8.99
N GLY A 54 -5.03 -9.08 -7.75
CA GLY A 54 -3.79 -8.40 -7.40
C GLY A 54 -3.46 -8.56 -5.92
N VAL A 55 -2.22 -8.23 -5.57
CA VAL A 55 -1.77 -8.10 -4.18
C VAL A 55 -1.33 -6.66 -3.97
N ALA A 56 -2.02 -5.97 -3.08
CA ALA A 56 -1.74 -4.58 -2.74
C ALA A 56 -1.83 -4.36 -1.23
N GLY A 57 -1.06 -3.41 -0.70
CA GLY A 57 -1.22 -2.97 0.68
C GLY A 57 -2.56 -2.27 0.87
N ASN A 58 -3.16 -2.42 2.06
CA ASN A 58 -4.40 -1.70 2.33
C ASN A 58 -4.21 -0.18 2.42
N ASP A 59 -2.99 0.32 2.58
CA ASP A 59 -2.62 1.72 2.41
C ASP A 59 -2.98 2.25 1.01
N VAL A 60 -2.68 1.49 -0.03
CA VAL A 60 -3.03 1.81 -1.43
C VAL A 60 -4.54 1.77 -1.63
N LEU A 61 -5.23 0.79 -1.03
CA LEU A 61 -6.68 0.67 -1.11
C LEU A 61 -7.38 1.84 -0.42
N MET A 62 -6.90 2.26 0.74
CA MET A 62 -7.40 3.43 1.45
C MET A 62 -7.17 4.74 0.68
N GLU A 63 -6.04 4.86 -0.04
CA GLU A 63 -5.72 6.07 -0.80
C GLU A 63 -6.64 6.23 -2.01
N PHE A 64 -6.84 5.17 -2.80
CA PHE A 64 -7.61 5.24 -4.04
C PHE A 64 -9.09 4.96 -3.88
N ASP A 65 -9.48 4.13 -2.91
CA ASP A 65 -10.87 3.79 -2.56
C ASP A 65 -11.75 3.42 -3.78
N TYR A 66 -11.21 2.58 -4.67
CA TYR A 66 -11.90 2.16 -5.89
C TYR A 66 -13.09 1.23 -5.60
N PRO A 67 -14.33 1.60 -5.95
CA PRO A 67 -15.52 0.76 -5.72
C PRO A 67 -15.53 -0.53 -6.58
N GLU A 68 -14.73 -0.59 -7.65
CA GLU A 68 -14.57 -1.74 -8.53
C GLU A 68 -13.73 -2.86 -7.90
N ILE A 69 -13.08 -2.60 -6.77
CA ILE A 69 -12.24 -3.56 -6.06
C ILE A 69 -13.04 -4.24 -4.93
N TYR A 70 -12.84 -5.53 -4.79
CA TYR A 70 -13.19 -6.32 -3.61
C TYR A 70 -11.92 -6.89 -3.00
N ALA A 71 -11.75 -6.73 -1.69
CA ALA A 71 -10.58 -7.23 -0.94
C ALA A 71 -11.00 -8.35 0.02
N PRO A 72 -11.14 -9.61 -0.48
CA PRO A 72 -11.69 -10.73 0.29
C PRO A 72 -10.76 -11.27 1.37
N LEU A 73 -9.45 -11.00 1.30
CA LEU A 73 -8.48 -11.69 2.14
C LEU A 73 -7.35 -10.76 2.59
N ASP A 74 -7.11 -10.72 3.89
CA ASP A 74 -5.87 -10.22 4.47
C ASP A 74 -4.81 -11.33 4.35
N LEU A 75 -3.67 -11.01 3.72
CA LEU A 75 -2.61 -11.96 3.51
C LEU A 75 -1.63 -12.05 4.70
N GLY A 76 -1.76 -11.15 5.68
CA GLY A 76 -0.92 -11.12 6.88
C GLY A 76 0.57 -10.83 6.63
N ILE A 77 0.92 -10.34 5.44
CA ILE A 77 2.31 -10.08 5.05
C ILE A 77 2.57 -8.59 4.84
N GLY A 78 3.84 -8.18 5.00
CA GLY A 78 4.26 -6.80 4.80
C GLY A 78 3.71 -5.86 5.87
N ALA A 79 3.50 -6.33 7.10
CA ALA A 79 2.98 -5.54 8.20
C ALA A 79 3.84 -4.30 8.47
N CYS A 80 3.20 -3.13 8.47
CA CYS A 80 3.78 -1.84 8.81
C CYS A 80 2.66 -0.88 9.26
N ARG A 81 3.01 0.37 9.56
CA ARG A 81 2.04 1.40 9.97
C ARG A 81 2.11 2.58 9.00
N LEU A 82 0.97 3.18 8.71
CA LEU A 82 0.91 4.50 8.10
C LEU A 82 0.86 5.52 9.24
N SER A 83 1.89 6.35 9.36
CA SER A 83 2.08 7.18 10.55
C SER A 83 2.46 8.61 10.22
N VAL A 84 2.10 9.54 11.12
CA VAL A 84 2.65 10.90 11.16
C VAL A 84 4.01 10.85 11.84
N ALA A 85 4.99 11.49 11.23
CA ALA A 85 6.27 11.75 11.86
C ALA A 85 6.68 13.22 11.70
N GLU A 86 7.45 13.72 12.66
CA GLU A 86 7.94 15.09 12.68
C GLU A 86 9.37 15.16 13.22
N PRO A 87 10.11 16.25 13.02
CA PRO A 87 11.45 16.45 13.58
C PRO A 87 11.47 16.26 15.10
N ASP A 88 12.55 15.66 15.62
CA ASP A 88 12.71 15.34 17.04
C ASP A 88 12.57 16.56 17.95
N ASP A 89 13.08 17.73 17.53
CA ASP A 89 12.98 18.99 18.25
C ASP A 89 11.54 19.53 18.30
N LEU A 90 10.80 19.40 17.22
CA LEU A 90 9.38 19.74 17.16
C LEU A 90 8.57 18.78 18.04
N ALA A 91 8.77 17.48 17.93
CA ALA A 91 8.06 16.45 18.70
C ALA A 91 8.25 16.59 20.22
N ALA A 92 9.32 17.24 20.67
CA ALA A 92 9.56 17.49 22.10
C ALA A 92 8.59 18.53 22.70
N SER A 93 8.01 19.40 21.90
CA SER A 93 7.17 20.53 22.36
C SER A 93 5.79 20.58 21.72
N ASP A 94 5.54 19.79 20.70
CA ASP A 94 4.28 19.79 19.95
C ASP A 94 3.22 18.90 20.64
N ASP A 95 1.95 19.31 20.52
CA ASP A 95 0.81 18.55 21.00
C ASP A 95 -0.21 18.37 19.86
N PRO A 96 -0.36 17.13 19.31
CA PRO A 96 -1.28 16.83 18.23
C PRO A 96 -2.74 17.26 18.48
N ARG A 97 -3.15 17.37 19.75
CA ARG A 97 -4.51 17.83 20.12
C ARG A 97 -4.75 19.31 19.86
N ARG A 98 -3.69 20.09 19.67
CA ARG A 98 -3.73 21.53 19.42
C ARG A 98 -3.62 21.90 17.94
N TRP A 99 -3.49 20.90 17.05
CA TRP A 99 -3.39 21.15 15.61
C TRP A 99 -4.73 21.67 15.06
N SER A 100 -4.70 22.77 14.36
CA SER A 100 -5.83 23.30 13.57
C SER A 100 -5.51 23.29 12.07
N HIS A 101 -4.24 23.46 11.73
CA HIS A 101 -3.72 23.40 10.37
C HIS A 101 -2.33 22.73 10.40
N VAL A 102 -2.10 21.82 9.45
CA VAL A 102 -0.82 21.13 9.27
C VAL A 102 -0.42 21.08 7.81
N ARG A 103 0.88 21.27 7.52
CA ARG A 103 1.44 21.02 6.18
C ARG A 103 2.26 19.74 6.24
N ILE A 104 1.91 18.78 5.38
CA ILE A 104 2.38 17.40 5.44
C ILE A 104 2.89 16.97 4.06
N ALA A 105 4.12 16.44 3.98
CA ALA A 105 4.57 15.73 2.80
C ALA A 105 4.16 14.25 2.90
N THR A 106 3.55 13.73 1.84
CA THR A 106 3.02 12.36 1.84
C THR A 106 2.83 11.79 0.45
N LYS A 107 2.88 10.48 0.36
CA LYS A 107 2.43 9.72 -0.81
C LYS A 107 0.92 9.43 -0.79
N TYR A 108 0.26 9.66 0.37
CA TYR A 108 -1.13 9.30 0.68
C TYR A 108 -1.99 10.55 1.00
N PRO A 109 -2.15 11.50 0.07
CA PRO A 109 -2.86 12.74 0.36
C PRO A 109 -4.32 12.53 0.74
N GLU A 110 -5.04 11.57 0.15
CA GLU A 110 -6.47 11.39 0.42
C GLU A 110 -6.70 10.74 1.79
N VAL A 111 -5.91 9.73 2.15
CA VAL A 111 -5.94 9.14 3.51
C VAL A 111 -5.60 10.19 4.55
N THR A 112 -4.53 10.96 4.31
CA THR A 112 -4.06 12.02 5.22
C THR A 112 -5.16 13.08 5.43
N LYS A 113 -5.73 13.62 4.37
CA LYS A 113 -6.80 14.62 4.47
C LYS A 113 -8.01 14.10 5.24
N ARG A 114 -8.49 12.86 4.93
CA ARG A 114 -9.63 12.26 5.63
C ARG A 114 -9.36 12.10 7.12
N HIS A 115 -8.14 11.61 7.48
CA HIS A 115 -7.75 11.43 8.88
C HIS A 115 -7.81 12.74 9.66
N PHE A 116 -7.18 13.80 9.14
CA PHE A 116 -7.13 15.10 9.81
C PHE A 116 -8.50 15.81 9.79
N ALA A 117 -9.25 15.71 8.71
CA ALA A 117 -10.60 16.30 8.62
C ALA A 117 -11.57 15.70 9.66
N ALA A 118 -11.48 14.40 9.94
CA ALA A 118 -12.28 13.73 10.98
C ALA A 118 -12.03 14.30 12.39
N ARG A 119 -10.92 15.01 12.59
CA ARG A 119 -10.53 15.67 13.85
C ARG A 119 -10.66 17.19 13.78
N GLY A 120 -11.23 17.73 12.70
CA GLY A 120 -11.38 19.18 12.52
C GLY A 120 -10.07 19.90 12.17
N VAL A 121 -9.02 19.16 11.76
CA VAL A 121 -7.72 19.73 11.38
C VAL A 121 -7.63 19.85 9.86
N GLN A 122 -7.19 21.00 9.38
CA GLN A 122 -6.95 21.23 7.96
C GLN A 122 -5.54 20.71 7.57
N ALA A 123 -5.47 19.72 6.71
CA ALA A 123 -4.21 19.20 6.19
C ALA A 123 -3.91 19.70 4.77
N GLU A 124 -2.85 20.50 4.64
CA GLU A 124 -2.25 20.86 3.36
C GLU A 124 -1.24 19.77 2.97
N CYS A 125 -1.57 18.96 1.97
CA CYS A 125 -0.72 17.83 1.56
C CYS A 125 0.19 18.21 0.38
N VAL A 126 1.49 18.08 0.58
CA VAL A 126 2.51 18.13 -0.47
C VAL A 126 2.76 16.71 -0.95
N LYS A 127 2.28 16.38 -2.16
CA LYS A 127 2.41 15.02 -2.71
C LYS A 127 3.84 14.76 -3.17
N LEU A 128 4.48 13.77 -2.57
CA LEU A 128 5.76 13.21 -2.97
C LEU A 128 5.61 11.72 -3.29
N ASN A 129 6.55 11.15 -4.05
CA ASN A 129 6.58 9.72 -4.38
C ASN A 129 7.62 8.93 -3.58
N GLY A 130 8.49 9.61 -2.84
CA GLY A 130 9.55 9.05 -2.01
C GLY A 130 10.39 10.14 -1.36
N ALA A 131 11.34 9.73 -0.50
CA ALA A 131 12.24 10.62 0.25
C ALA A 131 11.49 11.68 1.09
N MET A 132 10.36 11.29 1.67
CA MET A 132 9.54 12.17 2.50
C MET A 132 10.33 12.73 3.68
N GLU A 133 11.27 11.97 4.22
CA GLU A 133 12.09 12.33 5.38
C GLU A 133 12.95 13.58 5.15
N LEU A 134 13.26 13.91 3.89
CA LEU A 134 13.99 15.14 3.56
C LEU A 134 13.11 16.40 3.60
N ALA A 135 11.81 16.25 3.45
CA ALA A 135 10.90 17.37 3.28
C ALA A 135 10.91 18.37 4.47
N PRO A 136 10.91 17.93 5.75
CA PRO A 136 10.98 18.85 6.89
C PRO A 136 12.30 19.61 6.94
N SER A 137 13.43 18.95 6.75
CA SER A 137 14.77 19.57 6.81
C SER A 137 15.00 20.62 5.72
N LEU A 138 14.29 20.51 4.61
CA LEU A 138 14.31 21.45 3.50
C LEU A 138 13.21 22.54 3.59
N GLY A 139 12.45 22.56 4.67
CA GLY A 139 11.39 23.55 4.89
C GLY A 139 10.15 23.39 4.01
N LEU A 140 9.99 22.25 3.35
CA LEU A 140 8.85 21.98 2.48
C LEU A 140 7.56 21.74 3.28
N CYS A 141 7.68 21.14 4.46
CA CYS A 141 6.59 20.85 5.38
C CYS A 141 7.13 20.79 6.82
N THR A 142 6.24 20.69 7.79
CA THR A 142 6.59 20.45 9.19
C THR A 142 6.48 18.99 9.61
N ARG A 143 5.72 18.20 8.89
CA ARG A 143 5.42 16.80 9.20
C ARG A 143 5.35 15.96 7.93
N ILE A 144 5.52 14.67 8.08
CA ILE A 144 5.33 13.69 7.00
C ILE A 144 4.29 12.66 7.40
N VAL A 145 3.63 12.05 6.41
CA VAL A 145 2.85 10.82 6.57
C VAL A 145 3.40 9.78 5.60
N ASP A 146 3.95 8.71 6.15
CA ASP A 146 4.54 7.63 5.37
C ASP A 146 4.44 6.28 6.10
N LEU A 147 4.80 5.20 5.39
CA LEU A 147 4.85 3.86 5.96
C LEU A 147 6.05 3.70 6.89
N VAL A 148 5.79 3.22 8.08
CA VAL A 148 6.78 2.94 9.12
C VAL A 148 6.75 1.46 9.45
N SER A 149 7.85 0.76 9.22
CA SER A 149 8.03 -0.63 9.66
C SER A 149 8.79 -0.67 10.99
N SER A 150 10.10 -0.50 10.95
CA SER A 150 10.97 -0.47 12.15
C SER A 150 11.21 0.92 12.73
N GLY A 151 10.91 1.98 11.98
CA GLY A 151 11.25 3.37 12.33
C GLY A 151 12.72 3.73 12.13
N ALA A 152 13.56 2.84 11.63
CA ALA A 152 14.99 3.08 11.45
C ALA A 152 15.28 4.25 10.49
N THR A 153 14.52 4.37 9.40
CA THR A 153 14.66 5.47 8.43
C THR A 153 14.30 6.81 9.07
N LEU A 154 13.22 6.88 9.84
CA LEU A 154 12.82 8.08 10.56
C LEU A 154 13.95 8.53 11.49
N LYS A 155 14.43 7.61 12.34
CA LYS A 155 15.52 7.88 13.29
C LYS A 155 16.80 8.34 12.60
N ALA A 156 17.18 7.74 11.48
CA ALA A 156 18.35 8.13 10.71
C ALA A 156 18.28 9.55 10.13
N ASN A 157 17.06 10.10 9.99
CA ASN A 157 16.79 11.45 9.47
C ASN A 157 16.30 12.43 10.55
N GLY A 158 16.46 12.11 11.84
CA GLY A 158 16.07 12.98 12.95
C GLY A 158 14.57 13.21 13.08
N LEU A 159 13.78 12.18 12.71
CA LEU A 159 12.32 12.21 12.79
C LEU A 159 11.81 11.21 13.82
N LYS A 160 10.71 11.58 14.46
CA LYS A 160 9.98 10.76 15.44
C LYS A 160 8.56 10.50 14.96
N GLU A 161 8.13 9.26 15.06
CA GLU A 161 6.73 8.86 14.89
C GLU A 161 5.89 9.41 16.07
N VAL A 162 4.83 10.15 15.77
CA VAL A 162 3.98 10.82 16.78
C VAL A 162 2.53 10.34 16.79
N GLU A 163 2.08 9.78 15.67
CA GLU A 163 0.69 9.30 15.55
C GLU A 163 0.60 8.20 14.49
N VAL A 164 -0.16 7.14 14.76
CA VAL A 164 -0.49 6.08 13.80
C VAL A 164 -1.86 6.36 13.18
N LEU A 165 -1.91 6.42 11.84
CA LEU A 165 -3.16 6.58 11.09
C LEU A 165 -3.85 5.24 10.87
N ALA A 166 -3.07 4.22 10.49
CA ALA A 166 -3.59 2.89 10.20
C ALA A 166 -2.49 1.82 10.29
N GLU A 167 -2.89 0.62 10.69
CA GLU A 167 -2.09 -0.59 10.51
C GLU A 167 -2.22 -1.07 9.07
N VAL A 168 -1.12 -1.50 8.48
CA VAL A 168 -1.03 -1.87 7.07
C VAL A 168 -0.54 -3.30 6.91
N THR A 169 -1.29 -4.07 6.12
CA THR A 169 -0.93 -5.40 5.63
C THR A 169 -1.30 -5.51 4.16
N SER A 170 -0.73 -6.49 3.47
CA SER A 170 -1.11 -6.77 2.08
C SER A 170 -2.44 -7.50 2.01
N ARG A 171 -3.24 -7.14 1.01
CA ARG A 171 -4.54 -7.72 0.71
C ARG A 171 -4.53 -8.42 -0.64
N LEU A 172 -5.23 -9.54 -0.74
CA LEU A 172 -5.67 -10.05 -2.04
C LEU A 172 -6.86 -9.18 -2.48
N ILE A 173 -6.76 -8.64 -3.69
CA ILE A 173 -7.82 -7.82 -4.29
C ILE A 173 -8.31 -8.45 -5.59
N VAL A 174 -9.59 -8.27 -5.87
CA VAL A 174 -10.29 -8.85 -7.02
C VAL A 174 -11.10 -7.75 -7.71
N ASN A 175 -11.07 -7.73 -9.03
CA ASN A 175 -11.97 -6.91 -9.82
C ASN A 175 -13.42 -7.43 -9.67
N ARG A 176 -14.38 -6.56 -9.29
CA ARG A 176 -15.77 -6.96 -9.06
C ARG A 176 -16.49 -7.46 -10.32
N ALA A 177 -16.12 -6.96 -11.51
CA ALA A 177 -16.67 -7.47 -12.76
C ALA A 177 -16.15 -8.87 -13.05
N ALA A 178 -14.85 -9.15 -12.82
CA ALA A 178 -14.31 -10.50 -12.93
C ALA A 178 -14.97 -11.47 -11.96
N LEU A 179 -15.22 -11.04 -10.71
CA LEU A 179 -15.94 -11.86 -9.72
C LEU A 179 -17.35 -12.21 -10.17
N LYS A 180 -18.05 -11.33 -10.89
CA LYS A 180 -19.40 -11.56 -11.42
C LYS A 180 -19.41 -12.42 -12.69
N THR A 181 -18.42 -12.24 -13.57
CA THR A 181 -18.38 -12.93 -14.87
C THR A 181 -17.69 -14.29 -14.82
N ARG A 182 -16.83 -14.52 -13.80
CA ARG A 182 -16.05 -15.75 -13.58
C ARG A 182 -16.08 -16.16 -12.11
N PRO A 183 -17.26 -16.36 -11.50
CA PRO A 183 -17.40 -16.56 -10.06
C PRO A 183 -16.61 -17.76 -9.53
N ASP A 184 -16.72 -18.92 -10.18
CA ASP A 184 -16.07 -20.15 -9.74
C ASP A 184 -14.55 -20.07 -9.83
N GLU A 185 -14.02 -19.48 -10.91
CA GLU A 185 -12.59 -19.27 -11.09
C GLU A 185 -12.03 -18.33 -10.03
N MET A 186 -12.69 -17.19 -9.80
CA MET A 186 -12.26 -16.22 -8.78
C MET A 186 -12.37 -16.79 -7.37
N ALA A 187 -13.42 -17.52 -7.05
CA ALA A 187 -13.59 -18.20 -5.77
C ALA A 187 -12.49 -19.24 -5.54
N GLY A 188 -12.16 -20.02 -6.57
CA GLY A 188 -11.07 -21.00 -6.52
C GLY A 188 -9.72 -20.37 -6.18
N TRP A 189 -9.38 -19.24 -6.80
CA TRP A 189 -8.14 -18.53 -6.52
C TRP A 189 -8.14 -17.89 -5.14
N ILE A 190 -9.24 -17.28 -4.70
CA ILE A 190 -9.35 -16.73 -3.33
C ILE A 190 -9.10 -17.83 -2.30
N GLU A 191 -9.67 -19.02 -2.51
CA GLU A 191 -9.47 -20.16 -1.60
C GLU A 191 -8.04 -20.70 -1.64
N ALA A 192 -7.41 -20.75 -2.81
CA ALA A 192 -6.01 -21.15 -2.96
C ALA A 192 -5.07 -20.20 -2.18
N PHE A 193 -5.30 -18.88 -2.28
CA PHE A 193 -4.54 -17.89 -1.51
C PHE A 193 -4.83 -18.00 0.00
N ARG A 194 -6.08 -18.26 0.40
CA ARG A 194 -6.42 -18.46 1.82
C ARG A 194 -5.64 -19.62 2.42
N LYS A 195 -5.61 -20.76 1.75
CA LYS A 195 -4.82 -21.93 2.17
C LYS A 195 -3.32 -21.64 2.21
N ALA A 196 -2.82 -20.87 1.24
CA ALA A 196 -1.41 -20.48 1.19
C ALA A 196 -0.99 -19.55 2.35
N CYS A 197 -1.93 -18.82 2.95
CA CYS A 197 -1.67 -17.97 4.13
C CYS A 197 -1.75 -18.73 5.46
N GLY A 198 -2.05 -20.03 5.47
CA GLY A 198 -2.16 -20.83 6.70
C GLY A 198 -3.50 -20.65 7.42
N GLY A 199 -4.55 -20.24 6.69
CA GLY A 199 -5.93 -20.16 7.17
C GLY A 199 -6.66 -21.50 7.07
#